data_b65b21ec75368711bae3f594937a63f7
#
_entry.id   b65b21ec75368711bae3f594937a63f7
#
_cell.length_a   1.000
_cell.length_b   1.000
_cell.length_c   1.000
_cell.angle_alpha   90.00
_cell.angle_beta   90.00
_cell.angle_gamma   90.00
#
_symmetry.space_group_name_H-M   'P 1'
#
loop_
_entity.id
_entity.type
_entity.pdbx_description
1 polymer ?
#
loop_
_entity_poly.entity_id
_entity_poly.type
_entity_poly.pdbx_seq_one_letter_code
_entity_poly.pdbx_strand_id
1 'polypeptide(L)'
;LVSGSNFKSVDLVTTEDALRLGYQPMDLICKNNYFGSGGKQDTPGWRLDAGDIMGLRSAVKHPLDLPVRMRQVEGKPFIITETLWSRMHPFETEGPLVLAAYQAILGLDGIWWAGPRDVTWNDDPYRRFWTHKGSHPMGVFDNAQPGGMGQSPATAFMLRRGGLKAVPTMVHEYRTREEIVQGKL
;
A
#
# COMPACT_ATOMS: atom_id res chain seq x y z
N LEU A 1 -3.82 -6.35 -20.79
CA LEU A 1 -4.36 -6.49 -19.45
C LEU A 1 -5.02 -5.19 -19.02
N VAL A 2 -6.20 -5.28 -18.48
CA VAL A 2 -7.01 -4.14 -18.03
C VAL A 2 -7.28 -4.29 -16.54
N SER A 3 -7.03 -3.23 -15.77
CA SER A 3 -7.46 -3.12 -14.39
C SER A 3 -8.51 -2.04 -14.23
N GLY A 4 -9.31 -2.13 -13.18
CA GLY A 4 -10.22 -1.07 -12.77
C GLY A 4 -9.50 0.06 -12.03
N SER A 5 -10.26 0.84 -11.28
CA SER A 5 -9.71 1.89 -10.43
C SER A 5 -8.79 1.31 -9.36
N ASN A 6 -7.64 1.93 -9.15
CA ASN A 6 -6.70 1.58 -8.08
C ASN A 6 -7.01 2.27 -6.74
N PHE A 7 -7.98 3.15 -6.69
CA PHE A 7 -8.41 3.73 -5.41
C PHE A 7 -9.12 2.70 -4.55
N LYS A 8 -8.79 2.68 -3.26
CA LYS A 8 -9.57 1.92 -2.29
C LYS A 8 -10.77 2.73 -1.83
N SER A 9 -11.82 2.03 -1.46
CA SER A 9 -12.93 2.65 -0.74
C SER A 9 -12.50 3.15 0.64
N VAL A 10 -13.15 4.20 1.11
CA VAL A 10 -13.00 4.68 2.48
C VAL A 10 -13.55 3.64 3.47
N ASP A 11 -14.66 3.01 3.11
CA ASP A 11 -15.27 1.95 3.89
C ASP A 11 -15.03 0.60 3.22
N LEU A 12 -14.15 -0.19 3.82
CA LEU A 12 -13.79 -1.51 3.35
C LEU A 12 -14.87 -2.58 3.64
N VAL A 13 -15.87 -2.24 4.41
CA VAL A 13 -16.95 -3.18 4.79
C VAL A 13 -18.11 -3.07 3.83
N THR A 14 -18.65 -1.88 3.64
CA THR A 14 -19.90 -1.69 2.91
C THR A 14 -19.72 -1.41 1.42
N THR A 15 -18.65 -0.72 1.03
CA THR A 15 -18.48 -0.29 -0.36
C THR A 15 -17.48 -1.12 -1.15
N GLU A 16 -16.65 -1.92 -0.50
CA GLU A 16 -15.62 -2.69 -1.21
C GLU A 16 -16.22 -3.82 -2.05
N ASP A 17 -17.34 -4.42 -1.64
CA ASP A 17 -18.02 -5.44 -2.42
C ASP A 17 -18.60 -4.88 -3.73
N ALA A 18 -19.13 -3.67 -3.70
CA ALA A 18 -19.56 -2.98 -4.91
C ALA A 18 -18.39 -2.69 -5.87
N LEU A 19 -17.23 -2.31 -5.32
CA LEU A 19 -16.00 -2.14 -6.11
C LEU A 19 -15.56 -3.46 -6.73
N ARG A 20 -15.59 -4.57 -5.97
CA ARG A 20 -15.24 -5.91 -6.49
C ARG A 20 -16.16 -6.36 -7.61
N LEU A 21 -17.45 -6.09 -7.50
CA LEU A 21 -18.39 -6.34 -8.58
C LEU A 21 -17.99 -5.57 -9.85
N GLY A 22 -17.56 -4.31 -9.71
CA GLY A 22 -17.06 -3.51 -10.82
C GLY A 22 -15.74 -4.03 -11.43
N TYR A 23 -14.94 -4.78 -10.66
CA TYR A 23 -13.69 -5.38 -11.16
C TYR A 23 -13.87 -6.76 -11.78
N GLN A 24 -15.03 -7.37 -11.65
CA GLN A 24 -15.28 -8.71 -12.17
C GLN A 24 -14.92 -8.87 -13.66
N PRO A 25 -15.21 -7.91 -14.56
CA PRO A 25 -14.83 -7.99 -15.96
C PRO A 25 -13.34 -7.68 -16.23
N MET A 26 -12.57 -7.24 -15.24
CA MET A 26 -11.18 -6.84 -15.40
C MET A 26 -10.23 -8.04 -15.37
N ASP A 27 -9.05 -7.90 -15.98
CA ASP A 27 -8.03 -8.96 -15.99
C ASP A 27 -7.34 -9.10 -14.64
N LEU A 28 -7.17 -8.00 -13.93
CA LEU A 28 -6.48 -7.97 -12.63
C LEU A 28 -7.06 -6.87 -11.74
N ILE A 29 -6.78 -6.99 -10.45
CA ILE A 29 -7.21 -6.03 -9.43
C ILE A 29 -6.00 -5.26 -8.91
N CYS A 30 -6.09 -3.94 -8.97
CA CYS A 30 -5.07 -3.02 -8.48
C CYS A 30 -5.64 -2.17 -7.36
N LYS A 31 -4.85 -1.99 -6.28
CA LYS A 31 -5.24 -1.12 -5.17
C LYS A 31 -4.07 -0.30 -4.65
N ASN A 32 -4.31 0.97 -4.40
CA ASN A 32 -3.41 1.84 -3.65
C ASN A 32 -3.79 1.77 -2.18
N ASN A 33 -2.86 1.48 -1.32
CA ASN A 33 -3.08 1.49 0.11
C ASN A 33 -1.78 1.77 0.86
N TYR A 34 -1.86 2.61 1.87
CA TYR A 34 -0.70 3.13 2.60
C TYR A 34 -0.80 2.81 4.09
N PHE A 35 0.35 2.80 4.77
CA PHE A 35 0.41 2.64 6.21
C PHE A 35 0.79 3.97 6.89
N GLY A 36 0.16 4.25 8.02
CA GLY A 36 0.50 5.41 8.84
C GLY A 36 0.08 6.76 8.28
N SER A 37 -0.79 6.78 7.28
CA SER A 37 -1.43 8.01 6.82
C SER A 37 -2.41 8.50 7.89
N GLY A 38 -1.95 9.34 8.73
CA GLY A 38 -2.75 10.00 9.73
C GLY A 38 -2.07 11.29 10.06
N GLY A 39 -2.56 12.36 9.64
CA GLY A 39 -2.03 13.66 9.93
C GLY A 39 -2.90 14.70 9.27
N LYS A 40 -2.86 15.89 9.75
CA LYS A 40 -3.49 17.00 9.12
C LYS A 40 -2.83 17.26 7.77
N GLN A 41 -3.44 16.75 6.72
CA GLN A 41 -2.96 16.93 5.35
C GLN A 41 -3.68 18.08 4.66
N ASP A 42 -3.82 19.18 5.34
CA ASP A 42 -4.42 20.40 4.77
C ASP A 42 -3.46 21.12 3.82
N THR A 43 -2.25 20.59 3.67
CA THR A 43 -1.21 21.27 2.92
C THR A 43 -1.21 20.83 1.45
N PRO A 44 -1.36 21.75 0.49
CA PRO A 44 -1.31 21.42 -0.93
C PRO A 44 0.02 20.75 -1.33
N GLY A 45 -0.05 19.78 -2.24
CA GLY A 45 1.13 19.16 -2.83
C GLY A 45 1.78 18.06 -2.01
N TRP A 46 1.06 17.46 -1.07
CA TRP A 46 1.54 16.32 -0.29
C TRP A 46 2.86 16.57 0.45
N ARG A 47 3.05 17.78 0.88
CA ARG A 47 4.22 18.21 1.64
C ARG A 47 3.99 18.02 3.14
N LEU A 48 5.09 17.93 3.87
CA LEU A 48 5.11 17.97 5.32
C LEU A 48 5.45 19.40 5.78
N ASP A 49 4.65 19.92 6.66
CA ASP A 49 4.87 21.23 7.29
C ASP A 49 5.09 21.08 8.80
N ALA A 50 5.61 22.13 9.41
CA ALA A 50 5.74 22.18 10.86
C ALA A 50 4.37 22.05 11.53
N GLY A 51 4.25 21.11 12.47
CA GLY A 51 3.00 20.81 13.16
C GLY A 51 2.20 19.65 12.58
N ASP A 52 2.60 19.10 11.44
CA ASP A 52 1.99 17.86 10.95
C ASP A 52 2.30 16.70 11.89
N ILE A 53 1.25 15.95 12.22
CA ILE A 53 1.34 14.79 13.10
C ILE A 53 1.23 13.53 12.26
N MET A 54 2.26 12.71 12.34
CA MET A 54 2.28 11.42 11.65
C MET A 54 1.82 10.29 12.57
N GLY A 55 1.29 9.22 11.97
CA GLY A 55 0.94 8.03 12.73
C GLY A 55 2.16 7.41 13.40
N LEU A 56 2.03 7.03 14.67
CA LEU A 56 3.11 6.44 15.48
C LEU A 56 2.91 4.93 15.73
N ARG A 57 2.18 4.25 14.84
CA ARG A 57 1.86 2.83 15.02
C ARG A 57 2.91 1.94 14.35
N SER A 58 3.38 0.95 15.09
CA SER A 58 4.16 -0.15 14.51
C SER A 58 3.24 -1.08 13.72
N ALA A 59 3.59 -1.41 12.49
CA ALA A 59 2.85 -2.35 11.66
C ALA A 59 2.86 -3.78 12.24
N VAL A 60 3.93 -4.14 12.89
CA VAL A 60 4.06 -5.45 13.56
C VAL A 60 3.07 -5.58 14.72
N LYS A 61 2.80 -4.48 15.42
CA LYS A 61 1.83 -4.45 16.52
C LYS A 61 0.39 -4.25 16.05
N HIS A 62 0.22 -3.73 14.85
CA HIS A 62 -1.10 -3.43 14.27
C HIS A 62 -1.26 -4.04 12.87
N PRO A 63 -1.19 -5.37 12.74
CA PRO A 63 -1.22 -6.04 11.44
C PRO A 63 -2.54 -5.82 10.68
N LEU A 64 -3.60 -5.50 11.38
CA LEU A 64 -4.89 -5.17 10.78
C LEU A 64 -4.91 -3.83 10.04
N ASP A 65 -3.91 -2.97 10.23
CA ASP A 65 -3.77 -1.71 9.52
C ASP A 65 -2.85 -1.82 8.29
N LEU A 66 -2.30 -3.01 8.04
CA LEU A 66 -1.37 -3.22 6.93
C LEU A 66 -2.02 -2.92 5.57
N PRO A 67 -1.28 -2.31 4.64
CA PRO A 67 -1.76 -2.03 3.29
C PRO A 67 -2.25 -3.25 2.54
N VAL A 68 -1.68 -4.40 2.83
CA VAL A 68 -2.00 -5.69 2.19
C VAL A 68 -3.25 -6.36 2.76
N ARG A 69 -3.86 -5.79 3.80
CA ARG A 69 -5.10 -6.27 4.38
C ARG A 69 -6.30 -5.92 3.50
N MET A 70 -6.37 -6.53 2.38
CA MET A 70 -7.50 -6.35 1.46
C MET A 70 -8.01 -7.71 1.03
N ARG A 71 -9.32 -7.82 0.89
CA ARG A 71 -9.92 -9.04 0.37
C ARG A 71 -9.60 -9.14 -1.13
N GLN A 72 -9.12 -10.30 -1.52
CA GLN A 72 -8.83 -10.61 -2.91
C GLN A 72 -10.10 -11.12 -3.61
N VAL A 73 -10.12 -11.07 -4.93
CA VAL A 73 -11.15 -11.71 -5.74
C VAL A 73 -10.60 -13.02 -6.26
N GLU A 74 -11.31 -14.12 -6.01
CA GLU A 74 -10.88 -15.44 -6.43
C GLU A 74 -10.66 -15.50 -7.95
N GLY A 75 -9.58 -16.14 -8.36
CA GLY A 75 -9.21 -16.28 -9.76
C GLY A 75 -8.71 -15.01 -10.45
N LYS A 76 -8.46 -13.94 -9.70
CA LYS A 76 -7.92 -12.69 -10.23
C LYS A 76 -6.56 -12.37 -9.60
N PRO A 77 -5.56 -12.01 -10.40
CA PRO A 77 -4.32 -11.45 -9.88
C PRO A 77 -4.61 -10.19 -9.07
N PHE A 78 -3.91 -10.04 -7.96
CA PHE A 78 -4.09 -8.90 -7.06
C PHE A 78 -2.75 -8.20 -6.81
N ILE A 79 -2.71 -6.90 -7.10
CA ILE A 79 -1.53 -6.07 -6.99
C ILE A 79 -1.81 -4.85 -6.13
N ILE A 80 -0.93 -4.57 -5.19
CA ILE A 80 -0.89 -3.27 -4.53
C ILE A 80 -0.03 -2.36 -5.40
N THR A 81 -0.68 -1.42 -6.08
CA THR A 81 -0.03 -0.56 -7.07
C THR A 81 0.66 0.65 -6.48
N GLU A 82 0.32 1.02 -5.27
CA GLU A 82 1.02 2.05 -4.51
C GLU A 82 0.93 1.74 -3.02
N THR A 83 2.07 1.71 -2.36
CA THR A 83 2.17 1.59 -0.91
C THR A 83 3.45 2.23 -0.40
N LEU A 84 3.41 2.71 0.82
CA LEU A 84 4.57 3.06 1.65
C LEU A 84 4.12 3.33 3.08
N TRP A 85 5.08 3.50 3.97
CA TRP A 85 4.89 4.16 5.26
C TRP A 85 5.01 5.67 5.02
N SER A 86 3.93 6.41 5.27
CA SER A 86 3.93 7.86 5.06
C SER A 86 5.00 8.51 5.92
N ARG A 87 5.79 9.41 5.35
CA ARG A 87 6.86 10.14 6.05
C ARG A 87 6.27 11.01 7.17
N MET A 88 6.92 11.25 8.18
CA MET A 88 8.13 10.70 8.83
C MET A 88 7.74 9.59 9.81
N HIS A 89 7.47 8.43 9.30
CA HIS A 89 6.98 7.35 10.16
C HIS A 89 8.14 6.72 10.92
N PRO A 90 8.14 6.69 12.27
CA PRO A 90 9.27 6.19 13.05
C PRO A 90 9.52 4.69 12.86
N PHE A 91 8.56 3.96 12.33
CA PHE A 91 8.64 2.53 12.04
C PHE A 91 8.70 2.23 10.54
N GLU A 92 9.12 3.16 9.70
CA GLU A 92 9.18 2.96 8.25
C GLU A 92 10.05 1.77 7.84
N THR A 93 11.07 1.46 8.65
CA THR A 93 11.96 0.32 8.43
C THR A 93 11.27 -1.04 8.56
N GLU A 94 10.11 -1.13 9.19
CA GLU A 94 9.32 -2.36 9.23
C GLU A 94 8.72 -2.70 7.87
N GLY A 95 8.43 -1.68 7.07
CA GLY A 95 7.64 -1.77 5.85
C GLY A 95 8.11 -2.83 4.86
N PRO A 96 9.34 -2.75 4.35
CA PRO A 96 9.79 -3.65 3.29
C PRO A 96 9.74 -5.12 3.68
N LEU A 97 10.23 -5.45 4.87
CA LEU A 97 10.25 -6.84 5.33
C LEU A 97 8.84 -7.36 5.59
N VAL A 98 8.01 -6.58 6.29
CA VAL A 98 6.64 -6.97 6.63
C VAL A 98 5.81 -7.16 5.36
N LEU A 99 5.88 -6.21 4.42
CA LEU A 99 5.12 -6.33 3.18
C LEU A 99 5.57 -7.51 2.31
N ALA A 100 6.88 -7.75 2.22
CA ALA A 100 7.38 -8.89 1.47
C ALA A 100 6.94 -10.22 2.09
N ALA A 101 6.95 -10.32 3.42
CA ALA A 101 6.46 -11.50 4.12
C ALA A 101 4.97 -11.72 3.85
N TYR A 102 4.15 -10.70 4.01
CA TYR A 102 2.71 -10.80 3.75
C TYR A 102 2.37 -11.00 2.28
N GLN A 103 3.14 -10.41 1.36
CA GLN A 103 2.99 -10.69 -0.07
C GLN A 103 3.12 -12.20 -0.34
N ALA A 104 4.16 -12.81 0.19
CA ALA A 104 4.38 -14.25 0.02
C ALA A 104 3.29 -15.08 0.67
N ILE A 105 2.90 -14.75 1.92
CA ILE A 105 1.92 -15.52 2.70
C ILE A 105 0.52 -15.40 2.10
N LEU A 106 0.13 -14.21 1.66
CA LEU A 106 -1.20 -13.95 1.08
C LEU A 106 -1.29 -14.30 -0.41
N GLY A 107 -0.17 -14.63 -1.05
CA GLY A 107 -0.13 -14.93 -2.48
C GLY A 107 -0.44 -13.72 -3.36
N LEU A 108 -0.03 -12.53 -2.95
CA LEU A 108 -0.20 -11.33 -3.76
C LEU A 108 0.78 -11.35 -4.95
N ASP A 109 0.29 -10.97 -6.13
CA ASP A 109 1.09 -11.01 -7.36
C ASP A 109 2.12 -9.90 -7.43
N GLY A 110 1.92 -8.79 -6.74
CA GLY A 110 2.89 -7.71 -6.69
C GLY A 110 2.58 -6.62 -5.68
N ILE A 111 3.65 -5.96 -5.24
CA ILE A 111 3.57 -4.75 -4.42
C ILE A 111 4.55 -3.73 -4.98
N TRP A 112 4.05 -2.54 -5.27
CA TRP A 112 4.86 -1.44 -5.79
C TRP A 112 4.93 -0.30 -4.79
N TRP A 113 6.16 0.11 -4.51
CA TRP A 113 6.42 1.23 -3.63
C TRP A 113 6.12 2.54 -4.33
N ALA A 114 5.28 3.34 -3.70
CA ALA A 114 4.93 4.66 -4.21
C ALA A 114 6.06 5.66 -3.98
N GLY A 115 6.15 6.66 -4.85
CA GLY A 115 7.08 7.76 -4.72
C GLY A 115 8.55 7.40 -4.92
N PRO A 116 8.92 6.50 -5.86
CA PRO A 116 10.31 6.41 -6.26
C PRO A 116 10.69 7.76 -6.86
N ARG A 117 11.67 8.37 -6.28
CA ARG A 117 12.32 9.50 -6.94
C ARG A 117 13.22 8.95 -8.03
N ASP A 118 13.66 9.82 -8.89
CA ASP A 118 14.62 9.61 -9.95
C ASP A 118 15.41 8.28 -9.91
N VAL A 119 15.81 7.83 -11.05
CA VAL A 119 16.73 6.68 -11.21
C VAL A 119 18.06 6.84 -10.49
N THR A 120 18.36 8.03 -10.02
CA THR A 120 19.55 8.31 -9.21
C THR A 120 19.20 8.29 -7.74
N TRP A 121 19.97 7.51 -6.98
CA TRP A 121 19.97 7.60 -5.53
C TRP A 121 20.25 9.03 -5.10
N ASN A 122 19.33 9.60 -4.34
CA ASN A 122 19.48 10.95 -3.85
C ASN A 122 19.46 10.94 -2.32
N ASP A 123 20.52 11.40 -1.77
CA ASP A 123 20.77 11.53 -0.33
C ASP A 123 20.21 12.83 0.25
N ASP A 124 19.74 13.74 -0.57
CA ASP A 124 19.12 14.96 -0.08
C ASP A 124 17.75 14.69 0.55
N PRO A 125 17.64 14.70 1.90
CA PRO A 125 16.40 14.42 2.60
C PRO A 125 15.32 15.48 2.35
N TYR A 126 15.70 16.59 1.77
CA TYR A 126 14.82 17.72 1.51
C TYR A 126 14.32 17.76 0.07
N ARG A 127 14.81 16.93 -0.81
CA ARG A 127 14.36 16.87 -2.19
C ARG A 127 12.98 16.27 -2.30
N ARG A 128 12.14 16.86 -3.10
CA ARG A 128 10.71 16.56 -3.18
C ARG A 128 10.34 15.63 -4.31
N PHE A 129 9.31 14.86 -4.06
CA PHE A 129 8.61 14.12 -5.08
C PHE A 129 7.83 15.04 -6.03
N TRP A 130 7.05 15.96 -5.49
CA TRP A 130 6.33 16.96 -6.25
C TRP A 130 7.10 18.27 -6.21
N THR A 131 7.92 18.50 -7.20
CA THR A 131 8.65 19.76 -7.29
C THR A 131 7.72 20.88 -7.74
N HIS A 132 7.06 21.52 -6.80
CA HIS A 132 6.68 22.89 -7.05
C HIS A 132 7.84 23.80 -6.67
N LYS A 133 8.09 24.78 -7.53
CA LYS A 133 9.09 25.82 -7.30
C LYS A 133 8.93 26.38 -5.89
N GLY A 134 9.92 26.22 -5.09
CA GLY A 134 10.00 26.85 -3.77
C GLY A 134 10.11 25.85 -2.59
N SER A 135 10.64 26.29 -1.67
CA SER A 135 11.07 26.16 -0.29
C SER A 135 10.56 25.02 0.61
N HIS A 136 9.92 23.95 0.20
CA HIS A 136 9.46 22.97 1.18
C HIS A 136 10.19 21.66 1.12
N PRO A 137 10.68 21.21 2.26
CA PRO A 137 11.74 20.21 2.30
C PRO A 137 11.30 18.77 2.14
N MET A 138 10.12 18.37 2.56
CA MET A 138 9.75 16.96 2.57
C MET A 138 8.37 16.69 1.96
N GLY A 139 8.25 15.58 1.23
CA GLY A 139 6.98 15.04 0.78
C GLY A 139 6.51 13.87 1.63
N VAL A 140 5.20 13.71 1.75
CA VAL A 140 4.58 12.57 2.47
C VAL A 140 4.91 11.26 1.78
N PHE A 141 4.96 11.27 0.45
CA PHE A 141 5.22 10.10 -0.38
C PHE A 141 6.65 10.13 -0.92
N ASP A 142 7.55 9.51 -0.21
CA ASP A 142 8.93 9.35 -0.64
C ASP A 142 9.52 8.10 0.00
N ASN A 143 9.89 7.13 -0.81
CA ASN A 143 10.46 5.87 -0.36
C ASN A 143 12.00 5.81 -0.52
N ALA A 144 12.61 6.86 -1.04
CA ALA A 144 14.07 6.93 -1.21
C ALA A 144 14.82 7.14 0.13
N GLN A 145 14.36 6.45 1.17
CA GLN A 145 14.95 6.48 2.49
C GLN A 145 15.88 5.29 2.70
N PRO A 146 17.06 5.51 3.24
CA PRO A 146 18.00 4.41 3.54
C PRO A 146 17.38 3.32 4.41
N GLY A 147 16.57 3.71 5.41
CA GLY A 147 15.91 2.78 6.32
C GLY A 147 14.92 1.83 5.62
N GLY A 148 14.16 2.34 4.66
CA GLY A 148 13.25 1.54 3.87
C GLY A 148 13.95 0.84 2.70
N MET A 149 14.52 1.60 1.78
CA MET A 149 15.11 1.08 0.54
C MET A 149 16.34 0.21 0.79
N GLY A 150 17.09 0.44 1.86
CA GLY A 150 18.24 -0.39 2.22
C GLY A 150 17.90 -1.85 2.50
N GLN A 151 16.64 -2.16 2.79
CA GLN A 151 16.17 -3.53 2.98
C GLN A 151 15.75 -4.24 1.69
N SER A 152 15.66 -3.52 0.57
CA SER A 152 15.18 -4.07 -0.70
C SER A 152 15.95 -5.31 -1.17
N PRO A 153 17.29 -5.39 -1.05
CA PRO A 153 18.01 -6.60 -1.41
C PRO A 153 17.61 -7.81 -0.57
N ALA A 154 17.45 -7.65 0.73
CA ALA A 154 17.06 -8.73 1.65
C ALA A 154 15.63 -9.20 1.38
N THR A 155 14.71 -8.28 1.17
CA THR A 155 13.31 -8.60 0.85
C THR A 155 13.18 -9.27 -0.51
N ALA A 156 13.89 -8.78 -1.53
CA ALA A 156 13.93 -9.41 -2.84
C ALA A 156 14.52 -10.84 -2.76
N PHE A 157 15.55 -11.04 -1.97
CA PHE A 157 16.12 -12.36 -1.74
C PHE A 157 15.13 -13.30 -1.07
N MET A 158 14.43 -12.85 -0.03
CA MET A 158 13.40 -13.63 0.66
C MET A 158 12.29 -14.08 -0.30
N LEU A 159 11.76 -13.18 -1.12
CA LEU A 159 10.74 -13.49 -2.11
C LEU A 159 11.22 -14.46 -3.18
N ARG A 160 12.41 -14.22 -3.75
CA ARG A 160 12.98 -15.06 -4.82
C ARG A 160 13.35 -16.46 -4.35
N ARG A 161 13.77 -16.61 -3.12
CA ARG A 161 14.11 -17.92 -2.55
C ARG A 161 12.89 -18.76 -2.23
N GLY A 162 11.70 -18.15 -2.15
CA GLY A 162 10.47 -18.86 -1.81
C GLY A 162 10.50 -19.46 -0.41
N GLY A 163 11.20 -18.81 0.52
CA GLY A 163 11.28 -19.26 1.92
C GLY A 163 9.95 -19.18 2.64
N LEU A 164 9.08 -18.29 2.19
CA LEU A 164 7.69 -18.21 2.62
C LEU A 164 6.80 -18.67 1.46
N LYS A 165 5.78 -19.44 1.81
CA LYS A 165 4.79 -19.93 0.84
C LYS A 165 3.42 -19.33 1.16
N ALA A 166 2.61 -19.16 0.12
CA ALA A 166 1.23 -18.77 0.29
C ALA A 166 0.50 -19.79 1.16
N VAL A 167 -0.29 -19.29 2.09
CA VAL A 167 -1.19 -20.15 2.88
C VAL A 167 -2.43 -20.44 2.06
N PRO A 168 -3.08 -21.60 2.28
CA PRO A 168 -4.38 -21.88 1.68
C PRO A 168 -5.39 -20.81 2.07
N THR A 169 -6.28 -20.48 1.15
CA THR A 169 -7.41 -19.61 1.45
C THR A 169 -8.27 -20.25 2.53
N MET A 170 -8.46 -19.54 3.63
CA MET A 170 -9.19 -20.08 4.78
C MET A 170 -10.66 -19.68 4.79
N VAL A 171 -10.99 -18.56 4.16
CA VAL A 171 -12.36 -18.04 4.12
C VAL A 171 -12.69 -17.63 2.70
N HIS A 172 -13.79 -18.16 2.19
CA HIS A 172 -14.39 -17.74 0.93
C HIS A 172 -15.71 -17.05 1.25
N GLU A 173 -15.88 -15.86 0.77
CA GLU A 173 -17.13 -15.10 0.85
C GLU A 173 -17.81 -15.13 -0.50
N TYR A 174 -19.03 -15.60 -0.54
CA TYR A 174 -19.85 -15.60 -1.74
C TYR A 174 -21.00 -14.61 -1.57
N ARG A 175 -21.12 -13.69 -2.51
CA ARG A 175 -22.21 -12.71 -2.53
C ARG A 175 -22.80 -12.62 -3.90
N THR A 176 -24.10 -12.67 -3.97
CA THR A 176 -24.82 -12.43 -5.21
C THR A 176 -24.78 -10.94 -5.56
N ARG A 177 -25.01 -10.63 -6.83
CA ARG A 177 -25.13 -9.24 -7.27
C ARG A 177 -26.26 -8.52 -6.54
N GLU A 178 -27.37 -9.20 -6.33
CA GLU A 178 -28.54 -8.68 -5.64
C GLU A 178 -28.22 -8.30 -4.18
N GLU A 179 -27.52 -9.15 -3.47
CA GLU A 179 -27.06 -8.87 -2.10
C GLU A 179 -26.14 -7.65 -2.06
N ILE A 180 -25.20 -7.56 -2.99
CA ILE A 180 -24.27 -6.41 -3.07
C ILE A 180 -25.04 -5.11 -3.33
N VAL A 181 -25.95 -5.13 -4.32
CA VAL A 181 -26.75 -3.94 -4.69
C VAL A 181 -27.70 -3.52 -3.56
N GLN A 182 -28.19 -4.48 -2.79
CA GLN A 182 -29.06 -4.20 -1.63
C GLN A 182 -28.29 -3.83 -0.36
N GLY A 183 -26.95 -3.86 -0.40
CA GLY A 183 -26.12 -3.61 0.77
C GLY A 183 -26.30 -4.63 1.90
N LYS A 184 -26.70 -5.84 1.56
CA LYS A 184 -26.80 -6.93 2.54
C LYS A 184 -25.39 -7.48 2.80
N LEU A 185 -24.92 -7.30 4.00
CA LEU A 185 -23.63 -7.78 4.50
C LEU A 185 -23.78 -9.14 5.18
#